data_d7d317c280aa8ce0552e6a995274d2a6
#
_entry.id   d7d317c280aa8ce0552e6a995274d2a6
#
_cell.length_a   1.000
_cell.length_b   1.000
_cell.length_c   1.000
_cell.angle_alpha   90.00
_cell.angle_beta   90.00
_cell.angle_gamma   90.00
#
_symmetry.space_group_name_H-M   'P 1'
#
loop_
_entity.id
_entity.type
_entity.pdbx_description
1 polymer ?
#
loop_
_entity_poly.entity_id
_entity_poly.type
_entity_poly.pdbx_seq_one_letter_code
_entity_poly.pdbx_strand_id
1 'polypeptide(L)'
;VTRSMGKITVVRRVVQGCMLVLFCLPPLLAGWGLAGLFAGGDGEVATPAAGVFFGSLSSSSVAGVPLFDPLGAMEAMAASRSMLAASALTGALLVVVVYGLVRGRAFCGWVCPVNLIGEGVDAARRRLGIEVPERTVPRRAKIGVAVAVVLLSALVGFPVFELISPIGAVNKGLVFGGFAGAGTLLAIIIAELLVSRRLWCRALCPLGGTFQVLGRAGQVNVAIDHDACIHCDKCTHVCLADPEILAPALAGEDTIVRAGDCMACGACVDVCPTSALRFRFGRPRRSQKGTESGLARSRKDVDVAVTVAAGGIGSPDVPSREEM
;
A
#
# COMPACT_ATOMS: atom_id res chain seq x y z
N VAL A 1 -14.13 19.07 -10.68
CA VAL A 1 -15.22 18.17 -10.26
C VAL A 1 -14.82 17.54 -8.94
N THR A 2 -15.43 17.98 -7.83
CA THR A 2 -15.26 17.43 -6.49
C THR A 2 -15.87 16.02 -6.48
N ARG A 3 -15.03 15.03 -6.73
CA ARG A 3 -15.43 13.63 -6.69
C ARG A 3 -15.76 13.29 -5.24
N SER A 4 -17.01 12.93 -4.92
CA SER A 4 -17.38 12.43 -3.60
C SER A 4 -16.46 11.26 -3.25
N MET A 5 -15.80 11.33 -2.09
CA MET A 5 -14.94 10.25 -1.63
C MET A 5 -15.81 9.02 -1.36
N GLY A 6 -15.39 7.86 -1.86
CA GLY A 6 -16.08 6.61 -1.60
C GLY A 6 -16.06 6.27 -0.10
N LYS A 7 -17.07 5.54 0.34
CA LYS A 7 -17.26 5.19 1.77
C LYS A 7 -16.06 4.48 2.38
N ILE A 8 -15.46 3.55 1.65
CA ILE A 8 -14.31 2.77 2.15
C ILE A 8 -13.09 3.68 2.29
N THR A 9 -12.88 4.59 1.33
CA THR A 9 -11.77 5.56 1.39
C THR A 9 -11.91 6.49 2.60
N VAL A 10 -13.11 6.95 2.94
CA VAL A 10 -13.36 7.76 4.13
C VAL A 10 -13.04 6.98 5.40
N VAL A 11 -13.61 5.78 5.56
CA VAL A 11 -13.35 4.91 6.72
C VAL A 11 -11.86 4.65 6.88
N ARG A 12 -11.16 4.34 5.79
CA ARG A 12 -9.72 4.10 5.80
C ARG A 12 -8.93 5.32 6.30
N ARG A 13 -9.27 6.54 5.84
CA ARG A 13 -8.60 7.77 6.30
C ARG A 13 -8.87 8.07 7.76
N VAL A 14 -10.10 7.82 8.22
CA VAL A 14 -10.43 7.94 9.65
C VAL A 14 -9.59 6.96 10.47
N VAL A 15 -9.52 5.69 10.05
CA VAL A 15 -8.68 4.69 10.74
C VAL A 15 -7.20 5.11 10.75
N GLN A 16 -6.66 5.58 9.63
CA GLN A 16 -5.26 6.07 9.57
C GLN A 16 -5.04 7.25 10.52
N GLY A 17 -5.98 8.21 10.56
CA GLY A 17 -5.92 9.34 11.50
C GLY A 17 -5.99 8.89 12.95
N CYS A 18 -6.94 8.00 13.29
CA CYS A 18 -7.05 7.44 14.63
C CYS A 18 -5.79 6.68 15.07
N MET A 19 -5.21 5.89 14.18
CA MET A 19 -3.96 5.18 14.45
C MET A 19 -2.81 6.15 14.69
N LEU A 20 -2.68 7.21 13.87
CA LEU A 20 -1.66 8.22 14.08
C LEU A 20 -1.82 8.90 15.44
N VAL A 21 -3.03 9.30 15.82
CA VAL A 21 -3.32 9.87 17.14
C VAL A 21 -2.99 8.87 18.25
N LEU A 22 -3.44 7.62 18.12
CA LEU A 22 -3.21 6.57 19.12
C LEU A 22 -1.71 6.36 19.39
N PHE A 23 -0.87 6.41 18.38
CA PHE A 23 0.58 6.18 18.53
C PHE A 23 1.38 7.43 18.92
N CYS A 24 0.88 8.63 18.62
CA CYS A 24 1.57 9.88 18.94
C CYS A 24 1.08 10.50 20.26
N LEU A 25 -0.19 10.32 20.62
CA LEU A 25 -0.79 10.97 21.80
C LEU A 25 -0.18 10.50 23.14
N PRO A 26 0.04 9.19 23.41
CA PRO A 26 0.56 8.76 24.71
C PRO A 26 1.95 9.34 25.03
N PRO A 27 2.94 9.35 24.14
CA PRO A 27 4.23 9.99 24.39
C PRO A 27 4.12 11.50 24.60
N LEU A 28 3.22 12.19 23.87
CA LEU A 28 2.98 13.62 24.03
C LEU A 28 2.34 13.93 25.40
N LEU A 29 1.36 13.13 25.85
CA LEU A 29 0.74 13.29 27.17
C LEU A 29 1.69 12.97 28.31
N ALA A 30 2.67 12.09 28.10
CA ALA A 30 3.71 11.78 29.06
C ALA A 30 4.77 12.90 29.21
N GLY A 31 4.59 14.03 28.51
CA GLY A 31 5.52 15.14 28.54
C GLY A 31 6.81 14.94 27.74
N TRP A 32 6.81 13.99 26.81
CA TRP A 32 7.96 13.75 25.93
C TRP A 32 8.00 14.76 24.78
N GLY A 33 9.21 15.14 24.38
CA GLY A 33 9.45 15.99 23.22
C GLY A 33 8.94 17.42 23.38
N LEU A 34 8.23 17.94 22.40
CA LEU A 34 7.72 19.32 22.37
C LEU A 34 6.84 19.68 23.57
N ALA A 35 6.02 18.74 24.07
CA ALA A 35 5.18 18.99 25.23
C ALA A 35 6.00 19.24 26.51
N GLY A 36 7.10 18.50 26.72
CA GLY A 36 8.05 18.74 27.83
C GLY A 36 8.77 20.07 27.72
N LEU A 37 9.12 20.48 26.49
CA LEU A 37 9.78 21.76 26.24
C LEU A 37 8.89 22.96 26.59
N PHE A 38 7.58 22.86 26.34
CA PHE A 38 6.60 23.91 26.67
C PHE A 38 6.14 23.87 28.13
N ALA A 39 6.26 22.71 28.79
CA ALA A 39 5.85 22.56 30.19
C ALA A 39 6.85 23.15 31.20
N GLY A 40 8.04 23.56 30.75
CA GLY A 40 9.05 24.25 31.60
C GLY A 40 9.52 23.44 32.81
N GLY A 41 9.48 22.12 32.73
CA GLY A 41 9.80 21.26 33.86
C GLY A 41 11.22 20.68 33.78
N ASP A 42 12.05 21.01 34.80
CA ASP A 42 13.25 20.24 35.15
C ASP A 42 12.90 18.85 35.73
N GLY A 43 11.73 18.33 35.35
CA GLY A 43 11.20 17.07 35.84
C GLY A 43 11.88 15.88 35.18
N GLU A 44 12.32 14.91 35.98
CA GLU A 44 12.61 13.56 35.51
C GLU A 44 11.52 13.13 34.53
N VAL A 45 11.95 12.77 33.32
CA VAL A 45 11.06 12.24 32.29
C VAL A 45 10.41 11.01 32.87
N ALA A 46 9.19 11.17 33.37
CA ALA A 46 8.44 10.08 33.96
C ALA A 46 8.37 8.95 32.91
N THR A 47 9.00 7.83 33.22
CA THR A 47 8.70 6.61 32.47
C THR A 47 7.22 6.39 32.61
N PRO A 48 6.42 6.43 31.52
CA PRO A 48 5.00 6.28 31.65
C PRO A 48 4.71 4.99 32.39
N ALA A 49 3.99 5.11 33.52
CA ALA A 49 3.49 3.96 34.23
C ALA A 49 2.83 3.04 33.20
N ALA A 50 3.08 1.73 33.29
CA ALA A 50 2.67 0.70 32.33
C ALA A 50 1.18 0.84 31.99
N GLY A 51 0.88 1.70 31.03
CA GLY A 51 -0.45 1.86 30.47
C GLY A 51 -0.77 0.64 29.60
N VAL A 52 -2.04 0.40 29.35
CA VAL A 52 -2.52 -0.70 28.50
C VAL A 52 -1.90 -0.61 27.10
N PHE A 53 -1.52 0.58 26.67
CA PHE A 53 -0.92 0.85 25.37
C PHE A 53 0.22 1.89 25.49
N PHE A 54 1.39 1.52 25.01
CA PHE A 54 2.57 2.40 24.96
C PHE A 54 3.43 2.05 23.75
N GLY A 55 4.02 3.06 23.10
CA GLY A 55 5.00 2.85 22.04
C GLY A 55 4.77 3.65 20.77
N SER A 56 5.48 3.26 19.70
CA SER A 56 5.45 3.85 18.38
C SER A 56 4.86 2.88 17.35
N LEU A 57 4.68 3.37 16.11
CA LEU A 57 4.20 2.54 14.98
C LEU A 57 5.16 1.39 14.62
N SER A 58 6.44 1.49 14.97
CA SER A 58 7.43 0.45 14.69
C SER A 58 7.65 -0.50 15.88
N SER A 59 7.42 0.00 17.10
CA SER A 59 7.56 -0.79 18.33
C SER A 59 6.57 -0.29 19.36
N SER A 60 5.62 -1.11 19.73
CA SER A 60 4.58 -0.77 20.71
C SER A 60 4.43 -1.90 21.74
N SER A 61 3.85 -1.58 22.88
CA SER A 61 3.45 -2.55 23.89
C SER A 61 1.94 -2.43 24.11
N VAL A 62 1.25 -3.56 24.03
CA VAL A 62 -0.17 -3.67 24.29
C VAL A 62 -0.37 -4.68 25.40
N ALA A 63 -0.95 -4.23 26.50
CA ALA A 63 -1.16 -5.06 27.70
C ALA A 63 0.12 -5.78 28.16
N GLY A 64 1.28 -5.10 28.08
CA GLY A 64 2.57 -5.66 28.49
C GLY A 64 3.25 -6.57 27.45
N VAL A 65 2.59 -6.85 26.32
CA VAL A 65 3.21 -7.62 25.22
C VAL A 65 3.85 -6.65 24.24
N PRO A 66 5.18 -6.66 24.06
CA PRO A 66 5.86 -5.80 23.09
C PRO A 66 5.57 -6.30 21.68
N LEU A 67 4.91 -5.48 20.87
CA LEU A 67 4.66 -5.73 19.46
C LEU A 67 5.82 -5.17 18.65
N PHE A 68 6.50 -6.03 17.92
CA PHE A 68 7.55 -5.67 17.00
C PHE A 68 7.10 -5.88 15.56
N ASP A 69 7.52 -4.99 14.67
CA ASP A 69 7.36 -5.25 13.26
C ASP A 69 8.25 -6.43 12.81
N PRO A 70 7.79 -7.28 11.88
CA PRO A 70 8.53 -8.47 11.47
C PRO A 70 9.89 -8.17 10.83
N LEU A 71 10.04 -7.03 10.15
CA LEU A 71 11.32 -6.63 9.56
C LEU A 71 12.29 -6.20 10.64
N GLY A 72 11.87 -5.33 11.56
CA GLY A 72 12.69 -4.87 12.67
C GLY A 72 13.13 -6.02 13.57
N ALA A 73 12.27 -7.01 13.80
CA ALA A 73 12.63 -8.23 14.52
C ALA A 73 13.73 -9.02 13.79
N MET A 74 13.63 -9.20 12.47
CA MET A 74 14.67 -9.86 11.67
C MET A 74 15.99 -9.08 11.67
N GLU A 75 15.94 -7.76 11.54
CA GLU A 75 17.14 -6.92 11.59
C GLU A 75 17.81 -6.97 12.96
N ALA A 76 17.04 -6.87 14.05
CA ALA A 76 17.57 -6.94 15.40
C ALA A 76 18.26 -8.29 15.70
N MET A 77 17.65 -9.39 15.27
CA MET A 77 18.28 -10.72 15.40
C MET A 77 19.53 -10.86 14.53
N ALA A 78 19.49 -10.35 13.32
CA ALA A 78 20.62 -10.40 12.39
C ALA A 78 21.80 -9.53 12.89
N ALA A 79 21.51 -8.34 13.39
CA ALA A 79 22.50 -7.39 13.92
C ALA A 79 23.15 -7.88 15.23
N SER A 80 22.33 -8.36 16.18
CA SER A 80 22.81 -8.83 17.48
C SER A 80 23.41 -10.24 17.43
N ARG A 81 23.17 -10.98 16.34
CA ARG A 81 23.51 -12.43 16.19
C ARG A 81 22.97 -13.27 17.35
N SER A 82 21.90 -12.83 17.98
CA SER A 82 21.25 -13.47 19.10
C SER A 82 19.75 -13.53 18.90
N MET A 83 19.10 -14.45 19.60
CA MET A 83 17.64 -14.52 19.60
C MET A 83 17.06 -13.35 20.41
N LEU A 84 15.97 -12.77 19.93
CA LEU A 84 15.18 -11.81 20.69
C LEU A 84 14.66 -12.44 22.00
N ALA A 85 14.44 -11.60 23.01
CA ALA A 85 13.73 -12.02 24.23
C ALA A 85 12.39 -12.69 23.86
N ALA A 86 11.99 -13.69 24.60
CA ALA A 86 10.80 -14.50 24.31
C ALA A 86 9.53 -13.62 24.17
N SER A 87 9.41 -12.56 24.97
CA SER A 87 8.31 -11.60 24.90
C SER A 87 8.28 -10.82 23.57
N ALA A 88 9.43 -10.38 23.08
CA ALA A 88 9.55 -9.67 21.80
C ALA A 88 9.30 -10.59 20.61
N LEU A 89 9.75 -11.86 20.71
CA LEU A 89 9.51 -12.87 19.68
C LEU A 89 8.02 -13.23 19.58
N THR A 90 7.34 -13.39 20.72
CA THR A 90 5.88 -13.65 20.75
C THR A 90 5.11 -12.49 20.14
N GLY A 91 5.50 -11.24 20.42
CA GLY A 91 4.88 -10.06 19.82
C GLY A 91 5.10 -9.98 18.31
N ALA A 92 6.31 -10.24 17.83
CA ALA A 92 6.60 -10.29 16.41
C ALA A 92 5.80 -11.40 15.69
N LEU A 93 5.70 -12.58 16.32
CA LEU A 93 4.92 -13.70 15.82
C LEU A 93 3.43 -13.37 15.75
N LEU A 94 2.89 -12.68 16.76
CA LEU A 94 1.50 -12.22 16.77
C LEU A 94 1.22 -11.29 15.59
N VAL A 95 2.11 -10.33 15.31
CA VAL A 95 2.00 -9.43 14.17
C VAL A 95 2.05 -10.20 12.85
N VAL A 96 2.96 -11.17 12.71
CA VAL A 96 3.07 -12.04 11.53
C VAL A 96 1.78 -12.84 11.33
N VAL A 97 1.22 -13.43 12.37
CA VAL A 97 -0.01 -14.23 12.29
C VAL A 97 -1.20 -13.34 11.91
N VAL A 98 -1.39 -12.21 12.60
CA VAL A 98 -2.52 -11.31 12.33
C VAL A 98 -2.47 -10.78 10.89
N TYR A 99 -1.34 -10.21 10.46
CA TYR A 99 -1.24 -9.67 9.11
C TYR A 99 -1.12 -10.76 8.05
N GLY A 100 -0.56 -11.92 8.36
CA GLY A 100 -0.54 -13.07 7.47
C GLY A 100 -1.92 -13.64 7.21
N LEU A 101 -2.79 -13.68 8.23
CA LEU A 101 -4.16 -14.16 8.09
C LEU A 101 -5.10 -13.13 7.46
N VAL A 102 -5.03 -11.88 7.89
CA VAL A 102 -5.91 -10.83 7.36
C VAL A 102 -5.51 -10.49 5.93
N ARG A 103 -4.40 -9.81 5.78
CA ARG A 103 -3.67 -9.51 4.54
C ARG A 103 -2.40 -8.74 4.87
N GLY A 104 -1.23 -9.23 4.47
CA GLY A 104 0.05 -8.65 4.88
C GLY A 104 0.15 -7.15 4.63
N ARG A 105 -0.14 -6.68 3.40
CA ARG A 105 -0.07 -5.26 3.06
C ARG A 105 -1.27 -4.41 3.52
N ALA A 106 -2.22 -4.97 4.30
CA ALA A 106 -3.27 -4.17 4.92
C ALA A 106 -2.69 -3.10 5.86
N PHE A 107 -1.59 -3.40 6.56
CA PHE A 107 -0.84 -2.39 7.32
C PHE A 107 -0.51 -1.15 6.47
N CYS A 108 0.03 -1.35 5.27
CA CYS A 108 0.40 -0.25 4.37
C CYS A 108 -0.81 0.58 3.93
N GLY A 109 -1.98 -0.05 3.78
CA GLY A 109 -3.19 0.65 3.34
C GLY A 109 -3.95 1.35 4.46
N TRP A 110 -3.96 0.81 5.68
CA TRP A 110 -4.86 1.23 6.75
C TRP A 110 -4.19 1.86 7.96
N VAL A 111 -2.90 1.58 8.19
CA VAL A 111 -2.17 2.02 9.39
C VAL A 111 -1.03 2.97 9.04
N CYS A 112 -0.29 2.69 7.96
CA CYS A 112 0.95 3.38 7.64
C CYS A 112 0.73 4.87 7.32
N PRO A 113 1.37 5.80 8.07
CA PRO A 113 1.24 7.24 7.83
C PRO A 113 1.91 7.69 6.52
N VAL A 114 2.94 6.98 6.06
CA VAL A 114 3.62 7.29 4.79
C VAL A 114 2.68 7.12 3.61
N ASN A 115 1.75 6.17 3.66
CA ASN A 115 0.71 6.03 2.65
C ASN A 115 -0.23 7.25 2.62
N LEU A 116 -0.58 7.79 3.79
CA LEU A 116 -1.42 8.99 3.88
C LEU A 116 -0.70 10.21 3.30
N ILE A 117 0.60 10.38 3.61
CA ILE A 117 1.45 11.43 3.03
C ILE A 117 1.49 11.29 1.51
N GLY A 118 1.73 10.09 0.99
CA GLY A 118 1.74 9.84 -0.44
C GLY A 118 0.38 10.10 -1.12
N GLU A 119 -0.77 9.91 -0.45
CA GLU A 119 -2.07 10.37 -0.97
C GLU A 119 -2.16 11.89 -1.04
N GLY A 120 -1.56 12.59 -0.07
CA GLY A 120 -1.41 14.04 -0.09
C GLY A 120 -0.56 14.50 -1.26
N VAL A 121 0.58 13.87 -1.49
CA VAL A 121 1.48 14.12 -2.63
C VAL A 121 0.76 13.89 -3.96
N ASP A 122 0.01 12.79 -4.10
CA ASP A 122 -0.82 12.52 -5.28
C ASP A 122 -1.89 13.61 -5.50
N ALA A 123 -2.49 14.12 -4.43
CA ALA A 123 -3.48 15.20 -4.50
C ALA A 123 -2.84 16.52 -4.91
N ALA A 124 -1.70 16.87 -4.33
CA ALA A 124 -0.91 18.06 -4.68
C ALA A 124 -0.49 18.01 -6.15
N ARG A 125 0.04 16.88 -6.60
CA ARG A 125 0.45 16.67 -7.99
C ARG A 125 -0.69 16.89 -8.98
N ARG A 126 -1.86 16.33 -8.70
CA ARG A 126 -3.06 16.55 -9.55
C ARG A 126 -3.48 18.02 -9.58
N ARG A 127 -3.35 18.74 -8.47
CA ARG A 127 -3.68 20.19 -8.42
C ARG A 127 -2.67 21.04 -9.18
N LEU A 128 -1.40 20.65 -9.16
CA LEU A 128 -0.32 21.35 -9.83
C LEU A 128 -0.19 20.96 -11.33
N GLY A 129 -0.98 19.99 -11.80
CA GLY A 129 -0.90 19.52 -13.19
C GLY A 129 0.40 18.78 -13.52
N ILE A 130 1.13 18.28 -12.52
CA ILE A 130 2.39 17.58 -12.74
C ILE A 130 2.08 16.14 -13.18
N GLU A 131 2.34 15.84 -14.44
CA GLU A 131 2.27 14.48 -14.98
C GLU A 131 3.63 13.81 -14.85
N VAL A 132 3.67 12.67 -14.17
CA VAL A 132 4.88 11.88 -14.02
C VAL A 132 4.64 10.51 -14.63
N PRO A 133 5.56 10.02 -15.49
CA PRO A 133 5.41 8.72 -16.12
C PRO A 133 5.34 7.62 -15.04
N GLU A 134 4.34 6.75 -15.14
CA GLU A 134 4.28 5.55 -14.32
C GLU A 134 5.36 4.58 -14.81
N ARG A 135 6.51 4.58 -14.14
CA ARG A 135 7.56 3.61 -14.44
C ARG A 135 7.16 2.24 -13.93
N THR A 136 7.25 1.24 -14.79
CA THR A 136 7.12 -0.16 -14.41
C THR A 136 8.34 -0.56 -13.59
N VAL A 137 8.15 -0.79 -12.30
CA VAL A 137 9.23 -1.26 -11.43
C VAL A 137 8.96 -2.72 -11.07
N PRO A 138 9.98 -3.61 -11.11
CA PRO A 138 9.81 -5.00 -10.76
C PRO A 138 9.22 -5.13 -9.34
N ARG A 139 8.04 -5.71 -9.22
CA ARG A 139 7.33 -5.88 -7.92
C ARG A 139 8.14 -6.63 -6.86
N ARG A 140 9.12 -7.44 -7.30
CA ARG A 140 10.03 -8.19 -6.42
C ARG A 140 11.18 -7.34 -5.90
N ALA A 141 11.42 -6.13 -6.45
CA ALA A 141 12.52 -5.26 -6.03
C ALA A 141 12.50 -4.99 -4.51
N LYS A 142 11.32 -4.68 -3.95
CA LYS A 142 11.18 -4.43 -2.50
C LYS A 142 11.48 -5.65 -1.61
N ILE A 143 11.31 -6.88 -2.13
CA ILE A 143 11.73 -8.09 -1.41
C ILE A 143 13.26 -8.16 -1.42
N GLY A 144 13.90 -7.86 -2.56
CA GLY A 144 15.34 -7.76 -2.65
C GLY A 144 15.91 -6.68 -1.73
N VAL A 145 15.25 -5.52 -1.64
CA VAL A 145 15.62 -4.45 -0.70
C VAL A 145 15.48 -4.92 0.75
N ALA A 146 14.41 -5.63 1.10
CA ALA A 146 14.24 -6.17 2.45
C ALA A 146 15.36 -7.16 2.83
N VAL A 147 15.71 -8.07 1.92
CA VAL A 147 16.83 -9.00 2.11
C VAL A 147 18.16 -8.24 2.26
N ALA A 148 18.42 -7.28 1.37
CA ALA A 148 19.64 -6.48 1.40
C ALA A 148 19.78 -5.70 2.71
N VAL A 149 18.70 -5.12 3.22
CA VAL A 149 18.68 -4.39 4.49
C VAL A 149 18.99 -5.32 5.67
N VAL A 150 18.38 -6.51 5.73
CA VAL A 150 18.67 -7.49 6.81
C VAL A 150 20.14 -7.97 6.74
N LEU A 151 20.66 -8.24 5.54
CA LEU A 151 22.07 -8.61 5.38
C LEU A 151 23.02 -7.48 5.79
N LEU A 152 22.69 -6.24 5.42
CA LEU A 152 23.48 -5.08 5.80
C LEU A 152 23.45 -4.88 7.31
N SER A 153 22.29 -5.05 7.96
CA SER A 153 22.16 -4.98 9.42
C SER A 153 23.01 -6.05 10.13
N ALA A 154 23.08 -7.26 9.56
CA ALA A 154 23.96 -8.33 10.07
C ALA A 154 25.46 -8.00 9.93
N LEU A 155 25.86 -7.28 8.89
CA LEU A 155 27.25 -6.88 8.65
C LEU A 155 27.66 -5.71 9.55
N VAL A 156 26.78 -4.73 9.69
CA VAL A 156 27.07 -3.50 10.46
C VAL A 156 26.87 -3.70 11.98
N GLY A 157 26.08 -4.72 12.38
CA GLY A 157 25.74 -4.96 13.79
C GLY A 157 24.69 -3.99 14.35
N PHE A 158 23.94 -3.32 13.50
CA PHE A 158 22.92 -2.35 13.87
C PHE A 158 21.71 -2.43 12.89
N PRO A 159 20.46 -2.26 13.33
CA PRO A 159 19.28 -2.27 12.46
C PRO A 159 19.26 -1.02 11.56
N VAL A 160 19.70 -1.19 10.32
CA VAL A 160 19.94 -0.09 9.36
C VAL A 160 18.65 0.61 8.94
N PHE A 161 17.56 -0.14 8.77
CA PHE A 161 16.30 0.45 8.31
C PHE A 161 15.71 1.44 9.34
N GLU A 162 15.89 1.21 10.63
CA GLU A 162 15.41 2.13 11.67
C GLU A 162 15.99 3.55 11.55
N LEU A 163 17.20 3.68 10.99
CA LEU A 163 17.82 4.99 10.73
C LEU A 163 17.11 5.76 9.62
N ILE A 164 16.69 5.06 8.58
CA ILE A 164 16.11 5.64 7.35
C ILE A 164 14.60 5.42 7.25
N SER A 165 13.98 4.82 8.27
CA SER A 165 12.56 4.52 8.28
C SER A 165 11.71 5.78 8.20
N PRO A 166 10.92 5.97 7.13
CA PRO A 166 10.03 7.14 7.04
C PRO A 166 8.88 7.06 8.05
N ILE A 167 8.51 5.87 8.51
CA ILE A 167 7.52 5.68 9.58
C ILE A 167 8.10 6.18 10.90
N GLY A 168 9.34 5.78 11.21
CA GLY A 168 10.09 6.28 12.37
C GLY A 168 10.32 7.80 12.30
N ALA A 169 10.61 8.34 11.11
CA ALA A 169 10.79 9.78 10.89
C ALA A 169 9.50 10.56 11.19
N VAL A 170 8.34 10.11 10.72
CA VAL A 170 7.05 10.73 11.01
C VAL A 170 6.76 10.70 12.51
N ASN A 171 6.94 9.55 13.15
CA ASN A 171 6.68 9.40 14.58
C ASN A 171 7.61 10.27 15.44
N LYS A 172 8.92 10.22 15.17
CA LYS A 172 9.93 11.03 15.87
C LYS A 172 9.70 12.53 15.63
N GLY A 173 9.34 12.93 14.41
CA GLY A 173 9.03 14.31 14.07
C GLY A 173 7.81 14.85 14.81
N LEU A 174 6.74 14.07 14.89
CA LEU A 174 5.51 14.46 15.59
C LEU A 174 5.67 14.47 17.12
N VAL A 175 6.40 13.52 17.68
CA VAL A 175 6.55 13.38 19.14
C VAL A 175 7.64 14.30 19.67
N PHE A 176 8.81 14.31 19.05
CA PHE A 176 9.99 15.03 19.58
C PHE A 176 10.31 16.34 18.85
N GLY A 177 9.57 16.69 17.79
CA GLY A 177 9.88 17.84 16.96
C GLY A 177 11.25 17.73 16.27
N GLY A 178 11.86 16.54 16.28
CA GLY A 178 13.19 16.29 15.76
C GLY A 178 13.18 16.18 14.22
N PHE A 179 14.18 16.78 13.59
CA PHE A 179 14.39 16.69 12.15
C PHE A 179 15.11 15.38 11.73
N ALA A 180 15.41 14.50 12.67
CA ALA A 180 16.01 13.20 12.38
C ALA A 180 15.08 12.37 11.49
N GLY A 181 15.50 12.07 10.28
CA GLY A 181 14.71 11.39 9.26
C GLY A 181 13.85 12.30 8.37
N ALA A 182 13.77 13.61 8.65
CA ALA A 182 13.10 14.56 7.76
C ALA A 182 13.69 14.56 6.35
N GLY A 183 15.02 14.39 6.24
CA GLY A 183 15.70 14.26 4.97
C GLY A 183 15.21 13.05 4.15
N THR A 184 15.03 11.89 4.79
CA THR A 184 14.49 10.69 4.12
C THR A 184 13.05 10.92 3.65
N LEU A 185 12.21 11.51 4.52
CA LEU A 185 10.83 11.82 4.17
C LEU A 185 10.75 12.82 3.01
N LEU A 186 11.58 13.88 3.05
CA LEU A 186 11.67 14.86 1.99
C LEU A 186 12.16 14.22 0.67
N ALA A 187 13.18 13.37 0.72
CA ALA A 187 13.69 12.65 -0.43
C ALA A 187 12.60 11.76 -1.05
N ILE A 188 11.79 11.08 -0.22
CA ILE A 188 10.65 10.27 -0.69
C ILE A 188 9.60 11.16 -1.37
N ILE A 189 9.23 12.29 -0.76
CA ILE A 189 8.25 13.23 -1.34
C ILE A 189 8.75 13.76 -2.69
N ILE A 190 10.02 14.17 -2.78
CA ILE A 190 10.64 14.65 -4.02
C ILE A 190 10.66 13.54 -5.07
N ALA A 191 11.05 12.33 -4.70
CA ALA A 191 11.06 11.19 -5.63
C ALA A 191 9.66 10.83 -6.13
N GLU A 192 8.63 10.90 -5.28
CA GLU A 192 7.24 10.67 -5.67
C GLU A 192 6.66 11.79 -6.53
N LEU A 193 7.13 13.03 -6.36
CA LEU A 193 6.71 14.17 -7.18
C LEU A 193 7.36 14.17 -8.56
N LEU A 194 8.65 13.80 -8.66
CA LEU A 194 9.46 14.03 -9.86
C LEU A 194 9.78 12.75 -10.65
N VAL A 195 9.90 11.59 -9.98
CA VAL A 195 10.41 10.37 -10.62
C VAL A 195 9.30 9.40 -11.01
N SER A 196 8.46 8.99 -10.07
CA SER A 196 7.35 8.07 -10.32
C SER A 196 6.37 8.06 -9.15
N ARG A 197 5.11 7.88 -9.48
CA ARG A 197 4.03 7.75 -8.50
C ARG A 197 4.28 6.56 -7.57
N ARG A 198 4.24 6.81 -6.26
CA ARG A 198 4.35 5.77 -5.22
C ARG A 198 5.63 4.93 -5.29
N LEU A 199 6.72 5.51 -5.79
CA LEU A 199 8.00 4.80 -6.00
C LEU A 199 8.47 4.08 -4.73
N TRP A 200 8.42 4.78 -3.57
CA TRP A 200 8.82 4.20 -2.30
C TRP A 200 7.99 2.96 -1.95
N CYS A 201 6.67 3.09 -1.95
CA CYS A 201 5.76 2.01 -1.56
C CYS A 201 5.72 0.85 -2.57
N ARG A 202 6.02 1.13 -3.85
CA ARG A 202 5.99 0.12 -4.93
C ARG A 202 7.28 -0.68 -5.00
N ALA A 203 8.44 -0.03 -4.80
CA ALA A 203 9.74 -0.60 -5.12
C ALA A 203 10.76 -0.63 -3.99
N LEU A 204 10.82 0.40 -3.14
CA LEU A 204 11.93 0.62 -2.25
C LEU A 204 11.65 0.26 -0.78
N CYS A 205 10.39 0.24 -0.36
CA CYS A 205 10.04 -0.01 1.04
C CYS A 205 10.29 -1.48 1.45
N PRO A 206 11.30 -1.76 2.30
CA PRO A 206 11.62 -3.13 2.71
C PRO A 206 10.51 -3.74 3.58
N LEU A 207 9.89 -2.95 4.45
CA LEU A 207 8.73 -3.38 5.25
C LEU A 207 7.56 -3.79 4.34
N GLY A 208 7.31 -3.03 3.26
CA GLY A 208 6.33 -3.40 2.23
C GLY A 208 6.67 -4.70 1.52
N GLY A 209 7.96 -5.03 1.38
CA GLY A 209 8.45 -6.31 0.86
C GLY A 209 8.13 -7.48 1.79
N THR A 210 8.40 -7.34 3.08
CA THR A 210 8.10 -8.32 4.11
C THR A 210 6.59 -8.62 4.17
N PHE A 211 5.77 -7.58 4.24
CA PHE A 211 4.31 -7.74 4.22
C PHE A 211 3.76 -8.27 2.90
N GLN A 212 4.45 -8.09 1.77
CA GLN A 212 4.07 -8.72 0.51
C GLN A 212 4.21 -10.25 0.56
N VAL A 213 5.26 -10.74 1.19
CA VAL A 213 5.47 -12.19 1.37
C VAL A 213 4.41 -12.77 2.30
N LEU A 214 4.18 -12.14 3.46
CA LEU A 214 3.16 -12.54 4.42
C LEU A 214 1.74 -12.52 3.81
N GLY A 215 1.44 -11.50 3.02
CA GLY A 215 0.12 -11.30 2.42
C GLY A 215 -0.29 -12.34 1.37
N ARG A 216 0.59 -13.25 0.96
CA ARG A 216 0.25 -14.36 0.05
C ARG A 216 -0.72 -15.34 0.68
N ALA A 217 -0.72 -15.49 1.99
CA ALA A 217 -1.63 -16.35 2.76
C ALA A 217 -2.92 -15.64 3.17
N GLY A 218 -3.03 -14.32 2.95
CA GLY A 218 -4.11 -13.48 3.43
C GLY A 218 -5.50 -13.91 2.96
N GLN A 219 -6.47 -13.85 3.86
CA GLN A 219 -7.84 -14.27 3.62
C GLN A 219 -8.74 -13.15 3.10
N VAL A 220 -8.39 -11.88 3.34
CA VAL A 220 -9.16 -10.73 2.84
C VAL A 220 -8.69 -10.37 1.44
N ASN A 221 -9.51 -10.63 0.44
CA ASN A 221 -9.18 -10.42 -0.97
C ASN A 221 -10.16 -9.46 -1.64
N VAL A 222 -9.71 -8.75 -2.68
CA VAL A 222 -10.60 -8.04 -3.59
C VAL A 222 -10.88 -8.98 -4.75
N ALA A 223 -12.13 -9.38 -4.89
CA ALA A 223 -12.61 -10.24 -5.98
C ALA A 223 -13.24 -9.39 -7.08
N ILE A 224 -13.13 -9.89 -8.31
CA ILE A 224 -13.78 -9.32 -9.48
C ILE A 224 -14.89 -10.26 -9.96
N ASP A 225 -16.00 -9.65 -10.34
CA ASP A 225 -17.09 -10.29 -11.05
C ASP A 225 -16.95 -9.92 -12.53
N HIS A 226 -16.57 -10.88 -13.36
CA HIS A 226 -16.28 -10.63 -14.77
C HIS A 226 -17.55 -10.31 -15.57
N ASP A 227 -18.70 -10.87 -15.19
CA ASP A 227 -19.98 -10.64 -15.87
C ASP A 227 -20.49 -9.21 -15.63
N ALA A 228 -20.14 -8.61 -14.48
CA ALA A 228 -20.49 -7.24 -14.14
C ALA A 228 -19.41 -6.21 -14.56
N CYS A 229 -18.23 -6.65 -15.01
CA CYS A 229 -17.14 -5.78 -15.38
C CYS A 229 -17.30 -5.20 -16.78
N ILE A 230 -17.39 -3.88 -16.89
CA ILE A 230 -17.49 -3.15 -18.18
C ILE A 230 -16.14 -2.67 -18.73
N HIS A 231 -15.02 -3.13 -18.20
CA HIS A 231 -13.64 -2.79 -18.62
C HIS A 231 -13.37 -1.29 -18.77
N CYS A 232 -13.87 -0.47 -17.84
CA CYS A 232 -13.74 1.00 -17.87
C CYS A 232 -12.42 1.54 -17.30
N ASP A 233 -11.51 0.70 -16.84
CA ASP A 233 -10.18 0.96 -16.29
C ASP A 233 -10.09 1.97 -15.13
N LYS A 234 -11.22 2.45 -14.60
CA LYS A 234 -11.22 3.39 -13.47
C LYS A 234 -10.52 2.85 -12.22
N CYS A 235 -10.54 1.53 -12.03
CA CYS A 235 -9.91 0.86 -10.90
C CYS A 235 -8.38 0.88 -10.97
N THR A 236 -7.79 0.85 -12.16
CA THR A 236 -6.34 0.90 -12.37
C THR A 236 -5.80 2.29 -12.02
N HIS A 237 -6.46 3.36 -12.45
CA HIS A 237 -6.08 4.74 -12.17
C HIS A 237 -6.10 5.13 -10.69
N VAL A 238 -6.94 4.48 -9.87
CA VAL A 238 -7.03 4.76 -8.42
C VAL A 238 -6.22 3.80 -7.57
N CYS A 239 -5.57 2.81 -8.16
CA CYS A 239 -4.82 1.81 -7.40
C CYS A 239 -3.66 2.47 -6.65
N LEU A 240 -3.64 2.30 -5.31
CA LEU A 240 -2.59 2.84 -4.45
C LEU A 240 -1.36 1.95 -4.41
N ALA A 241 -1.54 0.65 -4.69
CA ALA A 241 -0.42 -0.30 -4.69
C ALA A 241 0.36 -0.24 -6.00
N ASP A 242 -0.23 -0.76 -7.05
CA ASP A 242 0.33 -0.85 -8.39
C ASP A 242 -0.80 -1.21 -9.37
N PRO A 243 -1.05 -0.42 -10.43
CA PRO A 243 -2.09 -0.74 -11.41
C PRO A 243 -1.97 -2.14 -12.02
N GLU A 244 -0.74 -2.60 -12.26
CA GLU A 244 -0.47 -3.92 -12.87
C GLU A 244 -0.97 -5.11 -12.06
N ILE A 245 -1.26 -4.95 -10.75
CA ILE A 245 -1.78 -6.06 -9.95
C ILE A 245 -3.23 -6.42 -10.32
N LEU A 246 -3.94 -5.49 -10.95
CA LEU A 246 -5.30 -5.68 -11.42
C LEU A 246 -5.34 -6.37 -12.78
N ALA A 247 -4.29 -6.28 -13.59
CA ALA A 247 -4.27 -6.77 -14.96
C ALA A 247 -4.69 -8.25 -15.10
N PRO A 248 -4.19 -9.23 -14.32
CA PRO A 248 -4.64 -10.62 -14.45
C PRO A 248 -6.12 -10.81 -14.10
N ALA A 249 -6.63 -10.06 -13.11
CA ALA A 249 -8.03 -10.11 -12.73
C ALA A 249 -8.92 -9.46 -13.80
N LEU A 250 -8.50 -8.36 -14.39
CA LEU A 250 -9.24 -7.70 -15.49
C LEU A 250 -9.21 -8.50 -16.79
N ALA A 251 -8.14 -9.26 -17.03
CA ALA A 251 -8.02 -10.15 -18.19
C ALA A 251 -8.81 -11.48 -18.05
N GLY A 252 -9.47 -11.71 -16.91
CA GLY A 252 -10.21 -12.97 -16.68
C GLY A 252 -9.34 -14.16 -16.26
N GLU A 253 -8.04 -13.96 -16.06
CA GLU A 253 -7.10 -15.01 -15.64
C GLU A 253 -7.27 -15.39 -14.17
N ASP A 254 -7.63 -14.41 -13.33
CA ASP A 254 -7.82 -14.55 -11.89
C ASP A 254 -9.15 -13.95 -11.45
N THR A 255 -9.82 -14.58 -10.49
CA THR A 255 -11.05 -14.06 -9.87
C THR A 255 -10.79 -13.08 -8.74
N ILE A 256 -9.52 -12.87 -8.37
CA ILE A 256 -9.11 -11.95 -7.32
C ILE A 256 -7.92 -11.11 -7.76
N VAL A 257 -7.84 -9.90 -7.21
CA VAL A 257 -6.66 -9.06 -7.34
C VAL A 257 -5.49 -9.72 -6.61
N ARG A 258 -4.35 -9.79 -7.29
CA ARG A 258 -3.15 -10.53 -6.87
C ARG A 258 -2.88 -10.46 -5.36
N ALA A 259 -2.96 -11.63 -4.70
CA ALA A 259 -2.69 -11.77 -3.28
C ALA A 259 -1.23 -11.38 -2.96
N GLY A 260 -1.02 -10.76 -1.80
CA GLY A 260 0.30 -10.29 -1.38
C GLY A 260 0.65 -8.89 -1.89
N ASP A 261 0.31 -8.53 -3.10
CA ASP A 261 0.61 -7.22 -3.67
C ASP A 261 -0.45 -6.16 -3.33
N CYS A 262 -1.71 -6.54 -3.24
CA CYS A 262 -2.81 -5.64 -2.93
C CYS A 262 -2.82 -5.20 -1.46
N MET A 263 -3.02 -3.92 -1.20
CA MET A 263 -3.10 -3.31 0.13
C MET A 263 -4.49 -3.42 0.78
N ALA A 264 -5.48 -4.03 0.10
CA ALA A 264 -6.88 -4.04 0.52
C ALA A 264 -7.43 -2.64 0.88
N CYS A 265 -6.97 -1.60 0.19
CA CYS A 265 -7.33 -0.21 0.49
C CYS A 265 -8.76 0.16 0.05
N GLY A 266 -9.40 -0.64 -0.78
CA GLY A 266 -10.78 -0.47 -1.25
C GLY A 266 -11.02 0.63 -2.27
N ALA A 267 -9.99 1.37 -2.71
CA ALA A 267 -10.16 2.47 -3.65
C ALA A 267 -10.76 2.02 -5.01
N CYS A 268 -10.39 0.84 -5.49
CA CYS A 268 -10.94 0.24 -6.71
C CYS A 268 -12.40 -0.19 -6.53
N VAL A 269 -12.78 -0.62 -5.33
CA VAL A 269 -14.18 -0.98 -5.00
C VAL A 269 -15.05 0.28 -4.98
N ASP A 270 -14.57 1.36 -4.35
CA ASP A 270 -15.29 2.64 -4.26
C ASP A 270 -15.55 3.29 -5.62
N VAL A 271 -14.67 3.08 -6.61
CA VAL A 271 -14.75 3.74 -7.91
C VAL A 271 -15.50 2.93 -8.96
N CYS A 272 -15.74 1.65 -8.68
CA CYS A 272 -16.37 0.74 -9.64
C CYS A 272 -17.85 1.09 -9.83
N PRO A 273 -18.28 1.51 -11.04
CA PRO A 273 -19.67 1.94 -11.28
C PRO A 273 -20.66 0.78 -11.25
N THR A 274 -20.21 -0.41 -11.59
CA THR A 274 -21.04 -1.62 -11.67
C THR A 274 -20.91 -2.51 -10.43
N SER A 275 -20.13 -2.08 -9.41
CA SER A 275 -19.82 -2.88 -8.21
C SER A 275 -19.25 -4.28 -8.52
N ALA A 276 -18.57 -4.41 -9.68
CA ALA A 276 -17.90 -5.65 -10.08
C ALA A 276 -16.76 -6.03 -9.14
N LEU A 277 -16.16 -5.05 -8.46
CA LEU A 277 -15.09 -5.26 -7.47
C LEU A 277 -15.67 -5.24 -6.05
N ARG A 278 -15.37 -6.27 -5.26
CA ARG A 278 -15.86 -6.39 -3.88
C ARG A 278 -14.85 -7.10 -2.98
N PHE A 279 -14.91 -6.85 -1.68
CA PHE A 279 -14.14 -7.63 -0.71
C PHE A 279 -14.73 -9.04 -0.58
N ARG A 280 -13.85 -10.02 -0.54
CA ARG A 280 -14.19 -11.43 -0.31
C ARG A 280 -13.26 -12.03 0.72
N PHE A 281 -13.82 -12.82 1.62
CA PHE A 281 -13.06 -13.66 2.56
C PHE A 281 -12.81 -15.02 1.94
N GLY A 282 -11.65 -15.61 2.21
CA GLY A 282 -11.27 -16.95 1.78
C GLY A 282 -10.06 -16.95 0.84
N ARG A 283 -9.48 -18.16 0.70
CA ARG A 283 -8.35 -18.38 -0.22
C ARG A 283 -8.78 -18.18 -1.67
N PRO A 284 -7.91 -17.62 -2.50
CA PRO A 284 -8.18 -17.53 -3.93
C PRO A 284 -8.38 -18.94 -4.49
N ARG A 285 -9.55 -19.22 -5.01
CA ARG A 285 -9.68 -20.33 -5.95
C ARG A 285 -8.97 -19.89 -7.23
N ARG A 286 -7.96 -20.64 -7.67
CA ARG A 286 -7.48 -20.49 -9.04
C ARG A 286 -8.69 -20.64 -9.96
N SER A 287 -8.89 -19.67 -10.84
CA SER A 287 -9.85 -19.82 -11.91
C SER A 287 -9.49 -21.14 -12.62
N GLN A 288 -10.42 -22.09 -12.63
CA GLN A 288 -10.39 -23.12 -13.65
C GLN A 288 -10.46 -22.33 -14.95
N LYS A 289 -9.46 -22.50 -15.83
CA LYS A 289 -9.45 -21.97 -17.19
C LYS A 289 -10.87 -22.11 -17.73
N GLY A 290 -11.55 -20.97 -17.92
CA GLY A 290 -12.85 -20.94 -18.54
C GLY A 290 -12.73 -21.69 -19.85
N THR A 291 -13.62 -22.65 -20.03
CA THR A 291 -13.77 -23.41 -21.26
C THR A 291 -13.69 -22.42 -22.41
N GLU A 292 -12.79 -22.64 -23.34
CA GLU A 292 -12.50 -21.81 -24.53
C GLU A 292 -13.72 -21.48 -25.40
N SER A 293 -14.91 -22.01 -25.06
CA SER A 293 -16.17 -21.80 -25.78
C SER A 293 -16.81 -20.40 -25.58
N GLY A 294 -16.51 -19.69 -24.47
CA GLY A 294 -17.10 -18.36 -24.21
C GLY A 294 -16.39 -17.20 -24.93
N LEU A 295 -15.05 -17.25 -25.02
CA LEU A 295 -14.27 -16.21 -25.69
C LEU A 295 -14.33 -16.30 -27.22
N ALA A 296 -14.50 -17.51 -27.76
CA ALA A 296 -14.71 -17.71 -29.21
C ALA A 296 -16.07 -17.15 -29.66
N ARG A 297 -17.10 -17.20 -28.83
CA ARG A 297 -18.43 -16.62 -29.13
C ARG A 297 -18.38 -15.07 -29.12
N SER A 298 -17.74 -14.46 -28.11
CA SER A 298 -17.66 -13.00 -28.02
C SER A 298 -16.84 -12.37 -29.17
N ARG A 299 -15.76 -13.02 -29.61
CA ARG A 299 -15.00 -12.53 -30.78
C ARG A 299 -15.82 -12.64 -32.08
N LYS A 300 -16.53 -13.72 -32.28
CA LYS A 300 -17.39 -13.85 -33.48
C LYS A 300 -18.53 -12.84 -33.51
N ASP A 301 -19.12 -12.52 -32.36
CA ASP A 301 -20.21 -11.55 -32.27
C ASP A 301 -19.70 -10.12 -32.50
N VAL A 302 -18.47 -9.79 -32.08
CA VAL A 302 -17.83 -8.48 -32.35
C VAL A 302 -17.44 -8.37 -33.83
N ASP A 303 -16.88 -9.42 -34.41
CA ASP A 303 -16.49 -9.41 -35.84
C ASP A 303 -17.71 -9.32 -36.76
N VAL A 304 -18.82 -9.98 -36.40
CA VAL A 304 -20.10 -9.87 -37.13
C VAL A 304 -20.69 -8.47 -37.01
N ALA A 305 -20.64 -7.85 -35.82
CA ALA A 305 -21.15 -6.49 -35.61
C ALA A 305 -20.31 -5.45 -36.37
N VAL A 306 -18.99 -5.62 -36.44
CA VAL A 306 -18.11 -4.74 -37.23
C VAL A 306 -18.35 -4.91 -38.72
N THR A 307 -18.58 -6.13 -39.21
CA THR A 307 -18.83 -6.38 -40.63
C THR A 307 -20.19 -5.86 -41.06
N VAL A 308 -21.22 -5.94 -40.23
CA VAL A 308 -22.54 -5.37 -40.52
C VAL A 308 -22.53 -3.85 -40.48
N ALA A 309 -21.74 -3.23 -39.57
CA ALA A 309 -21.59 -1.77 -39.52
C ALA A 309 -20.78 -1.21 -40.71
N ALA A 310 -19.86 -1.99 -41.27
CA ALA A 310 -19.04 -1.57 -42.42
C ALA A 310 -19.74 -1.77 -43.79
N GLY A 311 -20.80 -2.59 -43.83
CA GLY A 311 -21.54 -2.87 -45.07
C GLY A 311 -22.64 -1.85 -45.46
N GLY A 312 -22.84 -0.79 -44.68
CA GLY A 312 -23.98 0.11 -44.80
C GLY A 312 -23.69 1.54 -45.32
N ILE A 313 -22.48 1.86 -45.75
CA ILE A 313 -22.19 3.19 -46.31
C ILE A 313 -21.71 3.02 -47.74
N GLY A 314 -22.67 3.19 -48.68
CA GLY A 314 -22.39 3.34 -50.08
C GLY A 314 -21.52 4.57 -50.30
N SER A 315 -20.41 4.39 -50.99
CA SER A 315 -19.47 5.42 -51.38
C SER A 315 -20.16 6.42 -52.34
N PRO A 316 -20.16 7.74 -52.09
CA PRO A 316 -20.49 8.70 -53.15
C PRO A 316 -19.29 8.83 -54.10
N ASP A 317 -19.55 8.66 -55.37
CA ASP A 317 -18.65 8.87 -56.51
C ASP A 317 -17.94 10.23 -56.40
N VAL A 318 -16.62 10.20 -56.35
CA VAL A 318 -15.74 11.36 -56.54
C VAL A 318 -15.31 11.37 -58.01
N PRO A 319 -15.68 12.38 -58.82
CA PRO A 319 -15.22 12.47 -60.21
C PRO A 319 -13.72 12.78 -60.24
N SER A 320 -13.01 12.03 -61.10
CA SER A 320 -11.61 12.17 -61.45
C SER A 320 -11.34 13.56 -62.06
N ARG A 321 -10.36 14.27 -61.50
CA ARG A 321 -9.71 15.46 -62.11
C ARG A 321 -8.79 15.03 -63.25
N GLU A 322 -9.37 14.87 -64.43
CA GLU A 322 -8.68 15.00 -65.70
C GLU A 322 -9.69 15.60 -66.63
N GLU A 323 -9.61 16.93 -66.77
CA GLU A 323 -10.10 17.78 -67.86
C GLU A 323 -10.29 19.22 -67.33
N MET A 324 -9.20 19.97 -67.28
CA MET A 324 -9.08 21.36 -67.69
C MET A 324 -7.62 21.83 -67.49
#